data_3448b91e70384770d66e1b18f68eaa85
#
_entry.id   3448b91e70384770d66e1b18f68eaa85
#
_cell.length_a   1.000
_cell.length_b   1.000
_cell.length_c   1.000
_cell.angle_alpha   90.00
_cell.angle_beta   90.00
_cell.angle_gamma   90.00
#
_symmetry.space_group_name_H-M   'P 1'
#
loop_
_entity.id
_entity.type
_entity.pdbx_description
1 polymer ?
#
loop_
_entity_poly.entity_id
_entity_poly.type
_entity_poly.pdbx_seq_one_letter_code
_entity_poly.pdbx_strand_id
1 'polypeptide(L)'
;MTISKAHALIVLAAAAALPLAACADPTSTNSSTNGTGSSTATATTASYDVSKIPTVDDIAALVPDEVKARGTLRNGASADYAPAEFLGDDSQTAQGYDVDINKALAKVMGLNEGTTSHAEFPTIIPALGTKFDVGISSFTITSEREEQANLISYVQVGSAYGVAAGNPKNFDPTNPCGKTIGVQTGTAQEDYANELSEKCVADGKDKITIMPHDLQTDITTKVIGSQYDATFADSTVIGYTTTLSGGKIEQVGDVVESAPQGVAVNKNDEQLTQAVQKAMQYLMDNGYLKDILATYGAQDAALTTAELNPATND
;
A
#
# COMPACT_ATOMS: atom_id res chain seq x y z
N MET A 1 -25.95 0.46 -65.38
CA MET A 1 -25.23 1.24 -66.41
C MET A 1 -24.09 1.94 -65.66
N THR A 2 -22.93 1.65 -65.71
CA THR A 2 -21.76 1.26 -66.47
C THR A 2 -20.61 1.02 -65.46
N ILE A 3 -20.12 -0.07 -65.38
CA ILE A 3 -18.86 -0.81 -65.57
C ILE A 3 -17.62 0.08 -65.79
N SER A 4 -16.56 -0.27 -65.09
CA SER A 4 -15.15 -0.37 -65.50
C SER A 4 -14.18 0.37 -64.57
N LYS A 5 -12.98 -0.06 -64.20
CA LYS A 5 -12.11 -1.20 -64.59
C LYS A 5 -11.02 -1.33 -63.50
N ALA A 6 -10.56 -2.52 -63.27
CA ALA A 6 -9.38 -2.88 -62.48
C ALA A 6 -8.08 -2.34 -63.08
N HIS A 7 -7.07 -2.07 -62.23
CA HIS A 7 -5.67 -2.19 -62.62
C HIS A 7 -4.88 -2.83 -61.44
N ALA A 8 -4.44 -4.04 -61.73
CA ALA A 8 -3.42 -4.74 -60.94
C ALA A 8 -2.03 -4.18 -61.28
N LEU A 9 -1.18 -3.99 -60.28
CA LEU A 9 0.25 -3.84 -60.47
C LEU A 9 0.99 -4.71 -59.48
N ILE A 10 1.66 -5.69 -60.06
CA ILE A 10 2.60 -6.64 -59.45
C ILE A 10 3.94 -5.90 -59.25
N VAL A 11 4.55 -5.96 -58.10
CA VAL A 11 5.99 -5.66 -57.92
C VAL A 11 6.65 -6.68 -57.03
N LEU A 12 7.59 -7.33 -57.60
CA LEU A 12 8.63 -8.29 -57.24
C LEU A 12 9.15 -8.27 -55.79
N ALA A 13 9.37 -9.51 -55.37
CA ALA A 13 10.19 -9.90 -54.25
C ALA A 13 11.69 -9.66 -54.51
N ALA A 14 12.40 -9.20 -53.47
CA ALA A 14 13.87 -9.32 -53.40
C ALA A 14 14.21 -9.89 -52.02
N ALA A 15 14.61 -11.15 -52.05
CA ALA A 15 15.22 -11.87 -50.92
C ALA A 15 16.69 -11.47 -50.82
N ALA A 16 17.12 -10.99 -49.64
CA ALA A 16 18.52 -10.88 -49.29
C ALA A 16 18.83 -11.80 -48.09
N ALA A 17 19.54 -12.87 -48.38
CA ALA A 17 20.12 -13.80 -47.41
C ALA A 17 21.40 -13.19 -46.81
N LEU A 18 21.57 -13.24 -45.51
CA LEU A 18 22.82 -12.99 -44.78
C LEU A 18 23.30 -14.24 -44.14
N PRO A 19 24.63 -14.55 -44.16
CA PRO A 19 25.16 -15.81 -43.65
C PRO A 19 25.44 -15.79 -42.16
N LEU A 20 25.20 -16.94 -41.50
CA LEU A 20 25.74 -17.30 -40.20
C LEU A 20 27.30 -17.47 -40.32
N ALA A 21 28.01 -16.82 -39.40
CA ALA A 21 29.38 -17.22 -39.09
C ALA A 21 29.42 -17.59 -37.60
N ALA A 22 29.58 -18.88 -37.35
CA ALA A 22 30.02 -19.43 -36.08
C ALA A 22 31.55 -19.43 -36.09
N CYS A 23 32.19 -19.15 -34.91
CA CYS A 23 33.31 -19.94 -34.39
C CYS A 23 34.08 -19.25 -33.28
N ALA A 24 34.08 -19.93 -32.14
CA ALA A 24 35.23 -20.36 -31.33
C ALA A 24 35.91 -19.36 -30.40
N ASP A 25 35.85 -19.73 -29.12
CA ASP A 25 36.81 -19.42 -28.05
C ASP A 25 38.23 -19.77 -28.44
N PRO A 26 39.27 -19.05 -27.92
CA PRO A 26 39.85 -19.48 -26.66
C PRO A 26 40.47 -18.39 -25.73
N THR A 27 40.49 -18.75 -24.41
CA THR A 27 41.47 -18.45 -23.36
C THR A 27 41.82 -17.04 -22.94
N SER A 28 41.42 -16.81 -21.66
CA SER A 28 42.13 -16.10 -20.56
C SER A 28 43.15 -15.01 -20.87
N THR A 29 42.89 -13.81 -20.39
CA THR A 29 43.83 -13.05 -19.53
C THR A 29 43.09 -11.95 -18.74
N ASN A 30 43.37 -11.85 -17.45
CA ASN A 30 42.98 -10.82 -16.51
C ASN A 30 43.23 -9.41 -17.03
N SER A 31 42.24 -8.53 -16.90
CA SER A 31 42.48 -7.10 -16.64
C SER A 31 41.25 -6.50 -15.97
N SER A 32 41.43 -6.10 -14.72
CA SER A 32 40.50 -5.32 -13.90
C SER A 32 40.23 -3.98 -14.59
N THR A 33 38.98 -3.74 -14.94
CA THR A 33 38.47 -2.39 -15.15
C THR A 33 37.13 -2.26 -14.39
N ASN A 34 37.14 -1.36 -13.40
CA ASN A 34 35.96 -0.90 -12.67
C ASN A 34 34.90 -0.43 -13.68
N GLY A 35 33.90 -1.25 -13.92
CA GLY A 35 32.65 -0.88 -14.54
C GLY A 35 31.62 -0.60 -13.44
N THR A 36 31.28 0.65 -13.22
CA THR A 36 30.14 1.06 -12.42
C THR A 36 28.89 0.51 -13.09
N GLY A 37 28.50 -0.70 -12.74
CA GLY A 37 27.23 -1.29 -13.11
C GLY A 37 26.14 -0.58 -12.35
N SER A 38 25.40 0.28 -13.04
CA SER A 38 24.11 0.76 -12.58
C SER A 38 23.19 -0.46 -12.49
N SER A 39 23.08 -1.05 -11.32
CA SER A 39 22.07 -2.06 -11.03
C SER A 39 20.74 -1.32 -11.06
N THR A 40 20.02 -1.44 -12.16
CA THR A 40 18.59 -1.19 -12.19
C THR A 40 18.00 -2.26 -11.27
N ALA A 41 17.74 -1.91 -10.01
CA ALA A 41 17.00 -2.74 -9.09
C ALA A 41 15.59 -2.85 -9.67
N THR A 42 15.31 -3.95 -10.34
CA THR A 42 13.94 -4.40 -10.56
C THR A 42 13.43 -4.73 -9.16
N ALA A 43 12.58 -3.88 -8.60
CA ALA A 43 11.92 -4.13 -7.33
C ALA A 43 10.92 -5.29 -7.55
N THR A 44 11.43 -6.51 -7.53
CA THR A 44 10.61 -7.68 -7.25
C THR A 44 10.31 -7.60 -5.76
N THR A 45 9.13 -7.14 -5.38
CA THR A 45 8.65 -7.17 -4.00
C THR A 45 8.51 -8.64 -3.60
N ALA A 46 9.55 -9.16 -2.96
CA ALA A 46 9.48 -10.49 -2.39
C ALA A 46 8.52 -10.42 -1.18
N SER A 47 7.41 -11.18 -1.21
CA SER A 47 6.55 -11.40 -0.04
C SER A 47 7.36 -12.06 1.07
N TYR A 48 7.06 -11.72 2.32
CA TYR A 48 7.71 -12.34 3.47
C TYR A 48 7.31 -13.82 3.59
N ASP A 49 8.29 -14.69 3.85
CA ASP A 49 8.05 -16.13 4.04
C ASP A 49 7.49 -16.41 5.45
N VAL A 50 6.17 -16.46 5.56
CA VAL A 50 5.47 -16.76 6.82
C VAL A 50 5.54 -18.24 7.24
N SER A 51 6.12 -19.13 6.43
CA SER A 51 6.18 -20.57 6.73
C SER A 51 6.98 -20.89 8.00
N LYS A 52 7.88 -20.00 8.41
CA LYS A 52 8.70 -20.10 9.61
C LYS A 52 7.99 -19.68 10.90
N ILE A 53 6.83 -19.03 10.78
CA ILE A 53 6.05 -18.57 11.93
C ILE A 53 5.29 -19.77 12.49
N PRO A 54 5.46 -20.12 13.79
CA PRO A 54 4.77 -21.24 14.38
C PRO A 54 3.33 -20.90 14.72
N THR A 55 2.50 -21.94 14.79
CA THR A 55 1.21 -21.88 15.51
C THR A 55 1.45 -21.78 17.01
N VAL A 56 0.63 -20.98 17.70
CA VAL A 56 0.64 -20.84 19.16
C VAL A 56 -0.67 -21.39 19.71
N ASP A 57 -0.61 -22.56 20.34
CA ASP A 57 -1.82 -23.32 20.74
C ASP A 57 -2.78 -22.50 21.63
N ASP A 58 -2.25 -21.72 22.58
CA ASP A 58 -3.07 -20.89 23.47
C ASP A 58 -3.80 -19.77 22.70
N ILE A 59 -3.21 -19.26 21.61
CA ILE A 59 -3.83 -18.26 20.73
C ILE A 59 -4.82 -18.94 19.78
N ALA A 60 -4.44 -20.07 19.19
CA ALA A 60 -5.31 -20.86 18.34
C ALA A 60 -6.59 -21.32 19.07
N ALA A 61 -6.50 -21.57 20.39
CA ALA A 61 -7.67 -21.90 21.20
C ALA A 61 -8.69 -20.75 21.29
N LEU A 62 -8.26 -19.49 21.17
CA LEU A 62 -9.12 -18.30 21.24
C LEU A 62 -9.87 -18.02 19.94
N VAL A 63 -9.44 -18.57 18.80
CA VAL A 63 -10.06 -18.29 17.50
C VAL A 63 -11.52 -18.77 17.53
N PRO A 64 -12.51 -18.01 17.01
CA PRO A 64 -13.89 -18.45 16.92
C PRO A 64 -14.05 -19.75 16.12
N ASP A 65 -14.98 -20.62 16.56
CA ASP A 65 -15.16 -21.94 15.96
C ASP A 65 -15.50 -21.89 14.46
N GLU A 66 -16.25 -20.88 14.03
CA GLU A 66 -16.58 -20.69 12.62
C GLU A 66 -15.35 -20.32 11.77
N VAL A 67 -14.43 -19.51 12.33
CA VAL A 67 -13.16 -19.13 11.67
C VAL A 67 -12.24 -20.36 11.61
N LYS A 68 -12.15 -21.14 12.70
CA LYS A 68 -11.42 -22.41 12.75
C LYS A 68 -11.94 -23.41 11.72
N ALA A 69 -13.28 -23.60 11.67
CA ALA A 69 -13.91 -24.54 10.74
C ALA A 69 -13.66 -24.17 9.27
N ARG A 70 -13.60 -22.88 8.97
CA ARG A 70 -13.26 -22.39 7.64
C ARG A 70 -11.76 -22.51 7.36
N GLY A 71 -10.91 -22.38 8.36
CA GLY A 71 -9.47 -22.48 8.25
C GLY A 71 -8.80 -21.26 7.58
N THR A 72 -9.52 -20.17 7.43
CA THR A 72 -9.05 -18.96 6.70
C THR A 72 -9.37 -17.70 7.50
N LEU A 73 -8.39 -16.79 7.61
CA LEU A 73 -8.59 -15.41 8.08
C LEU A 73 -8.81 -14.50 6.87
N ARG A 74 -10.04 -14.01 6.72
CA ARG A 74 -10.44 -13.17 5.57
C ARG A 74 -10.16 -11.71 5.87
N ASN A 75 -9.23 -11.11 5.13
CA ASN A 75 -8.91 -9.69 5.19
C ASN A 75 -9.56 -8.90 4.06
N GLY A 76 -10.14 -7.74 4.36
CA GLY A 76 -10.49 -6.70 3.41
C GLY A 76 -9.42 -5.61 3.39
N ALA A 77 -8.94 -5.23 2.20
CA ALA A 77 -7.94 -4.18 2.02
C ALA A 77 -8.17 -3.39 0.72
N SER A 78 -7.81 -2.12 0.73
CA SER A 78 -7.79 -1.27 -0.48
C SER A 78 -6.47 -1.48 -1.21
N ALA A 79 -6.40 -2.56 -2.02
CA ALA A 79 -5.16 -3.10 -2.58
C ALA A 79 -4.62 -2.27 -3.76
N ASP A 80 -4.38 -0.98 -3.54
CA ASP A 80 -3.68 -0.04 -4.43
C ASP A 80 -2.80 0.98 -3.66
N TYR A 81 -2.48 0.63 -2.39
CA TYR A 81 -1.81 1.51 -1.42
C TYR A 81 -0.40 0.99 -1.05
N ALA A 82 0.43 0.76 -2.09
CA ALA A 82 1.78 0.23 -1.89
C ALA A 82 2.66 1.15 -1.03
N PRO A 83 3.49 0.57 -0.12
CA PRO A 83 3.87 -0.83 0.00
C PRO A 83 3.02 -1.64 1.00
N ALA A 84 1.94 -1.07 1.56
CA ALA A 84 1.12 -1.71 2.58
C ALA A 84 0.25 -2.83 1.99
N GLU A 85 -0.55 -2.49 0.98
CA GLU A 85 -1.40 -3.44 0.26
C GLU A 85 -1.59 -3.00 -1.20
N PHE A 86 -1.28 -3.88 -2.12
CA PHE A 86 -1.40 -3.61 -3.56
C PHE A 86 -1.56 -4.90 -4.36
N LEU A 87 -2.03 -4.78 -5.59
CA LEU A 87 -2.08 -5.91 -6.50
C LEU A 87 -0.73 -6.09 -7.20
N GLY A 88 -0.27 -7.33 -7.30
CA GLY A 88 0.92 -7.68 -8.05
C GLY A 88 0.77 -7.48 -9.56
N ASP A 89 1.82 -7.86 -10.30
CA ASP A 89 1.87 -7.70 -11.77
C ASP A 89 0.74 -8.44 -12.51
N ASP A 90 0.16 -9.48 -11.88
CA ASP A 90 -0.99 -10.22 -12.39
C ASP A 90 -2.33 -9.47 -12.20
N SER A 91 -2.32 -8.33 -11.53
CA SER A 91 -3.49 -7.52 -11.16
C SER A 91 -4.58 -8.29 -10.38
N GLN A 92 -4.20 -9.37 -9.71
CA GLN A 92 -5.12 -10.23 -8.96
C GLN A 92 -4.58 -10.61 -7.57
N THR A 93 -3.28 -10.92 -7.47
CA THR A 93 -2.67 -11.37 -6.22
C THR A 93 -2.32 -10.18 -5.35
N ALA A 94 -2.95 -10.10 -4.18
CA ALA A 94 -2.63 -9.07 -3.19
C ALA A 94 -1.24 -9.31 -2.60
N GLN A 95 -0.47 -8.22 -2.47
CA GLN A 95 0.89 -8.16 -1.92
C GLN A 95 1.01 -6.94 -0.98
N GLY A 96 2.07 -6.88 -0.20
CA GLY A 96 2.33 -5.79 0.71
C GLY A 96 2.47 -6.25 2.16
N TYR A 97 2.95 -5.35 3.03
CA TYR A 97 3.18 -5.75 4.43
C TYR A 97 1.88 -6.07 5.18
N ASP A 98 0.76 -5.41 4.91
CA ASP A 98 -0.53 -5.70 5.53
C ASP A 98 -1.07 -7.07 5.09
N VAL A 99 -0.82 -7.44 3.83
CA VAL A 99 -1.15 -8.77 3.31
C VAL A 99 -0.32 -9.87 3.98
N ASP A 100 0.98 -9.62 4.16
CA ASP A 100 1.87 -10.59 4.81
C ASP A 100 1.63 -10.66 6.33
N ILE A 101 1.24 -9.53 6.97
CA ILE A 101 0.77 -9.50 8.36
C ILE A 101 -0.49 -10.38 8.51
N ASN A 102 -1.48 -10.28 7.61
CA ASN A 102 -2.66 -11.14 7.65
C ASN A 102 -2.29 -12.63 7.56
N LYS A 103 -1.39 -13.01 6.66
CA LYS A 103 -0.88 -14.38 6.57
C LYS A 103 -0.16 -14.82 7.84
N ALA A 104 0.63 -13.93 8.45
CA ALA A 104 1.36 -14.19 9.69
C ALA A 104 0.40 -14.38 10.88
N LEU A 105 -0.62 -13.53 11.02
CA LEU A 105 -1.67 -13.68 12.03
C LEU A 105 -2.39 -15.03 11.88
N ALA A 106 -2.77 -15.40 10.65
CA ALA A 106 -3.40 -16.69 10.38
C ALA A 106 -2.52 -17.86 10.84
N LYS A 107 -1.20 -17.80 10.61
CA LYS A 107 -0.25 -18.83 11.05
C LYS A 107 -0.19 -18.95 12.57
N VAL A 108 -0.03 -17.83 13.29
CA VAL A 108 -0.01 -17.81 14.75
C VAL A 108 -1.31 -18.38 15.33
N MET A 109 -2.45 -18.06 14.71
CA MET A 109 -3.79 -18.48 15.08
C MET A 109 -4.11 -19.93 14.68
N GLY A 110 -3.18 -20.67 14.05
CA GLY A 110 -3.37 -22.07 13.66
C GLY A 110 -4.34 -22.27 12.50
N LEU A 111 -4.56 -21.24 11.68
CA LEU A 111 -5.36 -21.31 10.47
C LEU A 111 -4.50 -21.76 9.27
N ASN A 112 -5.15 -22.30 8.24
CA ASN A 112 -4.46 -22.78 7.05
C ASN A 112 -3.85 -21.62 6.25
N GLU A 113 -4.60 -20.50 6.16
CA GLU A 113 -4.18 -19.33 5.38
C GLU A 113 -4.83 -18.02 5.85
N GLY A 114 -4.19 -16.89 5.52
CA GLY A 114 -4.77 -15.55 5.54
C GLY A 114 -4.98 -15.09 4.09
N THR A 115 -6.24 -14.82 3.72
CA THR A 115 -6.58 -14.32 2.38
C THR A 115 -6.87 -12.81 2.43
N THR A 116 -6.48 -12.08 1.41
CA THR A 116 -6.78 -10.65 1.27
C THR A 116 -7.58 -10.44 0.00
N SER A 117 -8.71 -9.72 0.12
CA SER A 117 -9.57 -9.35 -1.00
C SER A 117 -9.65 -7.84 -1.10
N HIS A 118 -9.53 -7.33 -2.33
CA HIS A 118 -9.71 -5.89 -2.58
C HIS A 118 -11.13 -5.43 -2.27
N ALA A 119 -11.23 -4.26 -1.64
CA ALA A 119 -12.45 -3.50 -1.41
C ALA A 119 -12.11 -2.00 -1.37
N GLU A 120 -13.06 -1.15 -1.71
CA GLU A 120 -12.92 0.28 -1.53
C GLU A 120 -12.75 0.60 -0.04
N PHE A 121 -11.78 1.45 0.30
CA PHE A 121 -11.35 1.72 1.67
C PHE A 121 -12.52 1.99 2.65
N PRO A 122 -13.47 2.91 2.38
CA PRO A 122 -14.55 3.23 3.32
C PRO A 122 -15.57 2.10 3.50
N THR A 123 -15.52 1.05 2.65
CA THR A 123 -16.47 -0.07 2.72
C THR A 123 -15.97 -1.23 3.59
N ILE A 124 -14.70 -1.22 4.01
CA ILE A 124 -14.08 -2.36 4.68
C ILE A 124 -14.63 -2.53 6.09
N ILE A 125 -14.57 -1.49 6.93
CA ILE A 125 -15.07 -1.54 8.33
C ILE A 125 -16.55 -1.93 8.38
N PRO A 126 -17.47 -1.37 7.58
CA PRO A 126 -18.86 -1.79 7.54
C PRO A 126 -19.09 -3.26 7.14
N ALA A 127 -18.14 -3.88 6.45
CA ALA A 127 -18.24 -5.27 6.00
C ALA A 127 -17.61 -6.29 6.97
N LEU A 128 -17.05 -5.84 8.10
CA LEU A 128 -16.48 -6.72 9.13
C LEU A 128 -17.57 -7.59 9.78
N GLY A 129 -17.22 -8.85 10.05
CA GLY A 129 -18.15 -9.85 10.60
C GLY A 129 -19.10 -10.47 9.57
N THR A 130 -19.11 -9.95 8.32
CA THR A 130 -19.92 -10.51 7.23
C THR A 130 -19.04 -10.99 6.08
N LYS A 131 -18.44 -10.07 5.34
CA LYS A 131 -17.55 -10.37 4.21
C LYS A 131 -16.12 -10.63 4.67
N PHE A 132 -15.64 -9.87 5.64
CA PHE A 132 -14.30 -9.92 6.18
C PHE A 132 -14.31 -10.25 7.67
N ASP A 133 -13.27 -10.94 8.14
CA ASP A 133 -13.02 -11.18 9.55
C ASP A 133 -12.21 -10.03 10.15
N VAL A 134 -11.27 -9.52 9.37
CA VAL A 134 -10.40 -8.39 9.72
C VAL A 134 -10.32 -7.39 8.56
N GLY A 135 -9.99 -6.16 8.89
CA GLY A 135 -9.56 -5.12 7.95
C GLY A 135 -8.13 -4.72 8.29
N ILE A 136 -7.19 -5.08 7.41
CA ILE A 136 -5.79 -4.64 7.51
C ILE A 136 -5.51 -3.89 6.22
N SER A 137 -5.56 -2.57 6.31
CA SER A 137 -5.49 -1.65 5.18
C SER A 137 -5.08 -0.26 5.66
N SER A 138 -3.96 -0.20 6.39
CA SER A 138 -3.38 1.06 6.88
C SER A 138 -4.37 1.96 7.63
N PHE A 139 -5.32 1.37 8.38
CA PHE A 139 -6.32 2.15 9.11
C PHE A 139 -5.67 2.96 10.23
N THR A 140 -5.53 4.28 10.04
CA THR A 140 -5.25 5.20 11.14
C THR A 140 -6.29 5.01 12.23
N ILE A 141 -5.86 4.83 13.48
CA ILE A 141 -6.75 4.71 14.63
C ILE A 141 -7.28 6.10 14.96
N THR A 142 -8.60 6.30 14.84
CA THR A 142 -9.32 7.52 15.16
C THR A 142 -10.51 7.20 16.07
N SER A 143 -10.96 8.18 16.85
CA SER A 143 -12.13 8.05 17.74
C SER A 143 -13.37 7.58 16.95
N GLU A 144 -13.60 8.12 15.76
CA GLU A 144 -14.74 7.74 14.91
C GLU A 144 -14.66 6.26 14.50
N ARG A 145 -13.48 5.76 14.11
CA ARG A 145 -13.30 4.35 13.71
C ARG A 145 -13.42 3.42 14.90
N GLU A 146 -12.98 3.86 16.09
CA GLU A 146 -13.14 3.08 17.32
C GLU A 146 -14.61 2.92 17.74
N GLU A 147 -15.49 3.82 17.37
CA GLU A 147 -16.94 3.64 17.57
C GLU A 147 -17.49 2.48 16.72
N GLN A 148 -16.89 2.23 15.55
CA GLN A 148 -17.38 1.27 14.55
C GLN A 148 -16.71 -0.10 14.61
N ALA A 149 -15.45 -0.17 15.02
CA ALA A 149 -14.64 -1.39 15.06
C ALA A 149 -13.74 -1.43 16.30
N ASN A 150 -13.23 -2.60 16.65
CA ASN A 150 -12.09 -2.75 17.52
C ASN A 150 -10.82 -2.61 16.70
N LEU A 151 -9.92 -1.72 17.09
CA LEU A 151 -8.67 -1.46 16.39
C LEU A 151 -7.47 -1.90 17.24
N ILE A 152 -6.61 -2.74 16.68
CA ILE A 152 -5.43 -3.30 17.35
C ILE A 152 -4.20 -2.70 16.68
N SER A 153 -3.45 -1.85 17.39
CA SER A 153 -2.31 -1.12 16.82
C SER A 153 -1.16 -2.04 16.41
N TYR A 154 -0.48 -1.73 15.29
CA TYR A 154 0.67 -2.51 14.82
C TYR A 154 1.82 -1.66 14.26
N VAL A 155 1.55 -0.51 13.65
CA VAL A 155 2.56 0.42 13.13
C VAL A 155 2.24 1.85 13.53
N GLN A 156 3.26 2.70 13.55
CA GLN A 156 3.15 4.15 13.73
C GLN A 156 3.53 4.81 12.40
N VAL A 157 2.59 5.48 11.74
CA VAL A 157 2.80 6.13 10.45
C VAL A 157 2.23 7.54 10.48
N GLY A 158 2.92 8.48 9.85
CA GLY A 158 2.41 9.84 9.64
C GLY A 158 2.08 10.07 8.17
N SER A 159 1.49 11.21 7.88
CA SER A 159 1.10 11.63 6.54
C SER A 159 2.13 12.54 5.91
N ALA A 160 2.26 12.51 4.58
CA ALA A 160 3.18 13.35 3.83
C ALA A 160 2.55 13.85 2.53
N TYR A 161 3.03 14.99 2.07
CA TYR A 161 2.67 15.49 0.74
C TYR A 161 3.63 14.98 -0.32
N GLY A 162 3.06 14.44 -1.41
CA GLY A 162 3.78 14.10 -2.63
C GLY A 162 3.44 15.07 -3.75
N VAL A 163 4.45 15.58 -4.44
CA VAL A 163 4.29 16.49 -5.59
C VAL A 163 4.98 15.93 -6.83
N ALA A 164 4.66 16.45 -8.00
CA ALA A 164 5.42 16.13 -9.20
C ALA A 164 6.88 16.59 -9.06
N ALA A 165 7.81 15.84 -9.64
CA ALA A 165 9.24 16.10 -9.57
C ALA A 165 9.60 17.55 -9.89
N GLY A 166 10.43 18.16 -9.03
CA GLY A 166 10.81 19.55 -9.11
C GLY A 166 9.73 20.54 -8.67
N ASN A 167 8.64 20.05 -8.08
CA ASN A 167 7.55 20.86 -7.54
C ASN A 167 7.09 22.00 -8.48
N PRO A 168 6.67 21.70 -9.71
CA PRO A 168 6.40 22.71 -10.74
C PRO A 168 5.23 23.65 -10.41
N LYS A 169 4.39 23.24 -9.45
CA LYS A 169 3.25 24.02 -8.94
C LYS A 169 3.61 24.90 -7.75
N ASN A 170 4.88 24.89 -7.30
CA ASN A 170 5.34 25.58 -6.09
C ASN A 170 4.39 25.32 -4.91
N PHE A 171 4.09 24.04 -4.67
CA PHE A 171 3.31 23.62 -3.51
C PHE A 171 4.10 23.87 -2.23
N ASP A 172 3.51 24.58 -1.29
CA ASP A 172 4.06 24.83 0.04
C ASP A 172 3.21 24.07 1.07
N PRO A 173 3.75 23.02 1.69
CA PRO A 173 3.01 22.24 2.69
C PRO A 173 2.63 23.06 3.94
N THR A 174 3.33 24.17 4.22
CA THR A 174 3.01 25.06 5.35
C THR A 174 1.90 26.05 5.04
N ASN A 175 1.55 26.22 3.75
CA ASN A 175 0.47 27.10 3.29
C ASN A 175 -0.25 26.50 2.07
N PRO A 176 -1.04 25.44 2.25
CA PRO A 176 -1.70 24.73 1.16
C PRO A 176 -2.97 25.42 0.65
N CYS A 177 -3.35 26.60 1.20
CA CYS A 177 -4.55 27.33 0.82
C CYS A 177 -4.56 27.67 -0.69
N GLY A 178 -5.72 27.46 -1.32
CA GLY A 178 -5.92 27.69 -2.76
C GLY A 178 -5.32 26.61 -3.68
N LYS A 179 -4.73 25.55 -3.11
CA LYS A 179 -4.14 24.44 -3.86
C LYS A 179 -5.15 23.32 -4.10
N THR A 180 -4.86 22.48 -5.08
CA THR A 180 -5.64 21.26 -5.38
C THR A 180 -4.89 20.06 -4.85
N ILE A 181 -5.47 19.34 -3.89
CA ILE A 181 -4.88 18.20 -3.21
C ILE A 181 -5.71 16.96 -3.46
N GLY A 182 -5.09 15.90 -3.98
CA GLY A 182 -5.72 14.58 -4.10
C GLY A 182 -5.54 13.77 -2.83
N VAL A 183 -6.61 13.11 -2.39
CA VAL A 183 -6.65 12.23 -1.20
C VAL A 183 -7.47 10.98 -1.51
N GLN A 184 -7.15 9.86 -0.87
CA GLN A 184 -8.02 8.70 -0.98
C GLN A 184 -9.29 8.90 -0.14
N THR A 185 -10.43 8.50 -0.70
CA THR A 185 -11.76 8.68 -0.09
C THR A 185 -11.85 7.96 1.27
N GLY A 186 -12.39 8.66 2.28
CA GLY A 186 -12.65 8.12 3.63
C GLY A 186 -11.39 7.93 4.48
N THR A 187 -10.27 8.56 4.12
CA THR A 187 -9.02 8.50 4.89
C THR A 187 -8.92 9.64 5.91
N ALA A 188 -8.11 9.45 6.95
CA ALA A 188 -7.76 10.52 7.89
C ALA A 188 -7.09 11.72 7.18
N GLN A 189 -6.41 11.47 6.06
CA GLN A 189 -5.83 12.53 5.23
C GLN A 189 -6.89 13.38 4.54
N GLU A 190 -8.03 12.79 4.14
CA GLU A 190 -9.17 13.55 3.60
C GLU A 190 -9.75 14.46 4.69
N ASP A 191 -9.96 13.93 5.91
CA ASP A 191 -10.51 14.68 7.04
C ASP A 191 -9.58 15.84 7.40
N TYR A 192 -8.29 15.59 7.57
CA TYR A 192 -7.29 16.62 7.85
C TYR A 192 -7.22 17.70 6.76
N ALA A 193 -7.30 17.31 5.48
CA ALA A 193 -7.33 18.28 4.37
C ALA A 193 -8.57 19.16 4.40
N ASN A 194 -9.74 18.60 4.81
CA ASN A 194 -10.97 19.36 5.00
C ASN A 194 -10.82 20.37 6.13
N GLU A 195 -10.28 19.97 7.28
CA GLU A 195 -10.02 20.87 8.42
C GLU A 195 -9.07 22.01 8.03
N LEU A 196 -7.97 21.70 7.31
CA LEU A 196 -7.07 22.73 6.80
C LEU A 196 -7.77 23.68 5.83
N SER A 197 -8.69 23.17 4.99
CA SER A 197 -9.46 23.99 4.06
C SER A 197 -10.40 24.96 4.79
N GLU A 198 -11.07 24.49 5.84
CA GLU A 198 -11.90 25.33 6.71
C GLU A 198 -11.07 26.43 7.40
N LYS A 199 -9.89 26.07 7.88
CA LYS A 199 -8.95 27.03 8.46
C LYS A 199 -8.48 28.08 7.44
N CYS A 200 -8.19 27.69 6.21
CA CYS A 200 -7.87 28.64 5.14
C CYS A 200 -8.97 29.69 4.96
N VAL A 201 -10.24 29.22 4.90
CA VAL A 201 -11.40 30.12 4.76
C VAL A 201 -11.56 31.04 5.98
N ALA A 202 -11.40 30.51 7.19
CA ALA A 202 -11.45 31.29 8.44
C ALA A 202 -10.37 32.39 8.49
N ASP A 203 -9.19 32.10 7.93
CA ASP A 203 -8.06 33.04 7.82
C ASP A 203 -8.22 34.03 6.64
N GLY A 204 -9.35 34.01 5.90
CA GLY A 204 -9.61 34.88 4.75
C GLY A 204 -8.80 34.52 3.49
N LYS A 205 -8.31 33.29 3.39
CA LYS A 205 -7.58 32.76 2.25
C LYS A 205 -8.50 31.91 1.36
N ASP A 206 -8.02 31.57 0.17
CA ASP A 206 -8.73 30.65 -0.72
C ASP A 206 -8.78 29.24 -0.10
N LYS A 207 -9.93 28.57 -0.25
CA LYS A 207 -10.08 27.19 0.21
C LYS A 207 -9.16 26.22 -0.55
N ILE A 208 -8.80 25.11 0.08
CA ILE A 208 -8.18 23.99 -0.61
C ILE A 208 -9.22 23.31 -1.50
N THR A 209 -8.86 22.97 -2.72
CA THR A 209 -9.69 22.10 -3.58
C THR A 209 -9.28 20.65 -3.31
N ILE A 210 -10.11 19.95 -2.52
CA ILE A 210 -9.87 18.56 -2.16
C ILE A 210 -10.49 17.67 -3.24
N MET A 211 -9.71 16.70 -3.72
CA MET A 211 -10.08 15.79 -4.82
C MET A 211 -10.00 14.34 -4.32
N PRO A 212 -11.10 13.82 -3.72
CA PRO A 212 -11.16 12.44 -3.27
C PRO A 212 -11.26 11.47 -4.45
N HIS A 213 -10.57 10.35 -4.35
CA HIS A 213 -10.58 9.23 -5.28
C HIS A 213 -10.57 7.91 -4.52
N ASP A 214 -11.18 6.87 -5.08
CA ASP A 214 -11.20 5.55 -4.47
C ASP A 214 -9.80 4.89 -4.52
N LEU A 215 -8.98 5.22 -5.55
CA LEU A 215 -7.66 4.67 -5.78
C LEU A 215 -6.56 5.73 -5.60
N GLN A 216 -5.57 5.43 -4.75
CA GLN A 216 -4.39 6.27 -4.55
C GLN A 216 -3.53 6.38 -5.82
N THR A 217 -3.48 5.33 -6.64
CA THR A 217 -2.73 5.31 -7.90
C THR A 217 -3.28 6.29 -8.93
N ASP A 218 -4.59 6.53 -8.95
CA ASP A 218 -5.22 7.54 -9.81
C ASP A 218 -4.78 8.95 -9.40
N ILE A 219 -4.73 9.22 -8.10
CA ILE A 219 -4.27 10.51 -7.55
C ILE A 219 -2.82 10.74 -7.96
N THR A 220 -1.96 9.75 -7.74
CA THR A 220 -0.54 9.80 -8.12
C THR A 220 -0.37 10.14 -9.60
N THR A 221 -1.15 9.50 -10.48
CA THR A 221 -1.12 9.77 -11.92
C THR A 221 -1.51 11.22 -12.25
N LYS A 222 -2.51 11.77 -11.54
CA LYS A 222 -2.96 13.15 -11.74
C LYS A 222 -1.93 14.17 -11.24
N VAL A 223 -1.21 13.86 -10.15
CA VAL A 223 -0.11 14.71 -9.66
C VAL A 223 1.05 14.70 -10.66
N ILE A 224 1.50 13.53 -11.13
CA ILE A 224 2.54 13.40 -12.16
C ILE A 224 2.16 14.18 -13.43
N GLY A 225 0.88 14.10 -13.83
CA GLY A 225 0.33 14.84 -14.97
C GLY A 225 0.07 16.32 -14.69
N SER A 226 0.47 16.85 -13.53
CA SER A 226 0.29 18.26 -13.11
C SER A 226 -1.20 18.72 -13.12
N GLN A 227 -2.14 17.79 -13.00
CA GLN A 227 -3.57 18.11 -12.84
C GLN A 227 -3.85 18.54 -11.40
N TYR A 228 -3.20 17.91 -10.42
CA TYR A 228 -3.25 18.28 -9.00
C TYR A 228 -1.92 18.90 -8.56
N ASP A 229 -1.96 19.72 -7.52
CA ASP A 229 -0.77 20.36 -6.96
C ASP A 229 0.01 19.38 -6.08
N ALA A 230 -0.70 18.55 -5.32
CA ALA A 230 -0.12 17.53 -4.44
C ALA A 230 -1.07 16.34 -4.25
N THR A 231 -0.55 15.21 -3.78
CA THR A 231 -1.28 14.16 -3.07
C THR A 231 -0.93 14.23 -1.60
N PHE A 232 -1.85 13.81 -0.74
CA PHE A 232 -1.62 13.67 0.70
C PHE A 232 -2.00 12.26 1.12
N ALA A 233 -1.03 11.49 1.59
CA ALA A 233 -1.15 10.07 1.92
C ALA A 233 -0.13 9.68 2.99
N ASP A 234 -0.14 8.43 3.42
CA ASP A 234 0.86 7.91 4.35
C ASP A 234 2.28 8.14 3.86
N SER A 235 3.17 8.51 4.77
CA SER A 235 4.58 8.79 4.45
C SER A 235 5.30 7.58 3.83
N THR A 236 4.92 6.36 4.24
CA THR A 236 5.42 5.11 3.66
C THR A 236 5.02 4.97 2.19
N VAL A 237 3.79 5.35 1.86
CA VAL A 237 3.25 5.32 0.48
C VAL A 237 3.92 6.37 -0.40
N ILE A 238 4.09 7.59 0.10
CA ILE A 238 4.80 8.65 -0.64
C ILE A 238 6.26 8.27 -0.89
N GLY A 239 6.97 7.76 0.14
CA GLY A 239 8.36 7.31 -0.01
C GLY A 239 8.52 6.15 -1.01
N TYR A 240 7.62 5.17 -0.95
CA TYR A 240 7.63 4.04 -1.88
C TYR A 240 7.30 4.50 -3.32
N THR A 241 6.29 5.34 -3.48
CA THR A 241 5.90 5.92 -4.78
C THR A 241 7.02 6.74 -5.40
N THR A 242 7.78 7.50 -4.60
CA THR A 242 8.97 8.23 -5.06
C THR A 242 9.97 7.28 -5.73
N THR A 243 10.25 6.15 -5.07
CA THR A 243 11.18 5.14 -5.59
C THR A 243 10.63 4.44 -6.82
N LEU A 244 9.38 3.97 -6.76
CA LEU A 244 8.76 3.17 -7.81
C LEU A 244 8.48 3.96 -9.09
N SER A 245 8.13 5.24 -8.97
CA SER A 245 7.90 6.14 -10.10
C SER A 245 9.18 6.57 -10.82
N GLY A 246 10.37 6.18 -10.32
CA GLY A 246 11.65 6.67 -10.82
C GLY A 246 11.85 8.16 -10.55
N GLY A 247 11.36 8.64 -9.40
CA GLY A 247 11.49 10.03 -8.98
C GLY A 247 10.52 11.00 -9.68
N LYS A 248 9.42 10.51 -10.27
CA LYS A 248 8.38 11.40 -10.84
C LYS A 248 7.50 12.05 -9.78
N ILE A 249 7.47 11.45 -8.58
CA ILE A 249 6.89 12.02 -7.36
C ILE A 249 8.03 12.26 -6.39
N GLU A 250 7.99 13.37 -5.66
CA GLU A 250 8.88 13.68 -4.56
C GLU A 250 8.08 14.12 -3.34
N GLN A 251 8.56 13.77 -2.16
CA GLN A 251 8.00 14.27 -0.91
C GLN A 251 8.41 15.72 -0.70
N VAL A 252 7.49 16.56 -0.23
CA VAL A 252 7.79 17.92 0.21
C VAL A 252 7.27 18.14 1.62
N GLY A 253 8.05 18.89 2.41
CA GLY A 253 7.78 19.15 3.83
C GLY A 253 8.03 17.95 4.72
N ASP A 254 7.70 18.15 6.00
CA ASP A 254 7.86 17.14 7.04
C ASP A 254 6.69 16.15 7.04
N VAL A 255 6.89 15.02 7.69
CA VAL A 255 5.80 14.07 8.00
C VAL A 255 4.98 14.67 9.15
N VAL A 256 3.66 14.70 8.97
CA VAL A 256 2.70 15.26 9.94
C VAL A 256 1.70 14.20 10.36
N GLU A 257 0.87 14.49 11.36
CA GLU A 257 -0.23 13.63 11.83
C GLU A 257 0.19 12.16 12.05
N SER A 258 1.32 11.97 12.75
CA SER A 258 1.79 10.63 13.07
C SER A 258 0.88 9.98 14.11
N ALA A 259 0.26 8.87 13.72
CA ALA A 259 -0.69 8.13 14.54
C ALA A 259 -0.48 6.62 14.40
N PRO A 260 -0.94 5.80 15.38
CA PRO A 260 -0.95 4.36 15.21
C PRO A 260 -1.96 3.94 14.13
N GLN A 261 -1.60 2.91 13.36
CA GLN A 261 -2.55 2.22 12.49
C GLN A 261 -2.90 0.86 13.09
N GLY A 262 -4.12 0.41 12.83
CA GLY A 262 -4.70 -0.75 13.50
C GLY A 262 -5.31 -1.79 12.56
N VAL A 263 -5.25 -3.04 13.02
CA VAL A 263 -6.08 -4.12 12.48
C VAL A 263 -7.51 -3.92 13.00
N ALA A 264 -8.45 -3.73 12.09
CA ALA A 264 -9.86 -3.58 12.41
C ALA A 264 -10.55 -4.94 12.53
N VAL A 265 -11.29 -5.14 13.61
CA VAL A 265 -12.12 -6.33 13.87
C VAL A 265 -13.54 -5.86 14.20
N ASN A 266 -14.56 -6.66 13.86
CA ASN A 266 -15.94 -6.32 14.18
C ASN A 266 -16.11 -5.95 15.65
N LYS A 267 -16.75 -4.81 15.93
CA LYS A 267 -16.90 -4.24 17.29
C LYS A 267 -17.49 -5.23 18.30
N ASN A 268 -18.35 -6.13 17.85
CA ASN A 268 -19.06 -7.09 18.69
C ASN A 268 -18.39 -8.46 18.76
N ASP A 269 -17.26 -8.67 18.06
CA ASP A 269 -16.52 -9.96 18.10
C ASP A 269 -15.32 -9.85 19.06
N GLU A 270 -15.61 -9.92 20.36
CA GLU A 270 -14.59 -9.85 21.40
C GLU A 270 -13.62 -11.03 21.32
N GLN A 271 -14.11 -12.22 20.93
CA GLN A 271 -13.31 -13.43 20.86
C GLN A 271 -12.25 -13.32 19.77
N LEU A 272 -12.63 -12.92 18.55
CA LEU A 272 -11.68 -12.70 17.47
C LEU A 272 -10.74 -11.53 17.76
N THR A 273 -11.26 -10.45 18.35
CA THR A 273 -10.45 -9.29 18.78
C THR A 273 -9.32 -9.73 19.71
N GLN A 274 -9.63 -10.56 20.72
CA GLN A 274 -8.62 -11.07 21.65
C GLN A 274 -7.60 -11.99 20.96
N ALA A 275 -8.06 -12.86 20.05
CA ALA A 275 -7.18 -13.76 19.30
C ALA A 275 -6.20 -12.95 18.41
N VAL A 276 -6.70 -11.95 17.67
CA VAL A 276 -5.89 -11.07 16.80
C VAL A 276 -4.92 -10.24 17.62
N GLN A 277 -5.35 -9.64 18.74
CA GLN A 277 -4.47 -8.85 19.60
C GLN A 277 -3.29 -9.68 20.13
N LYS A 278 -3.57 -10.89 20.65
CA LYS A 278 -2.52 -11.77 21.15
C LYS A 278 -1.60 -12.29 20.04
N ALA A 279 -2.16 -12.56 18.85
CA ALA A 279 -1.36 -12.95 17.70
C ALA A 279 -0.46 -11.81 17.24
N MET A 280 -0.94 -10.57 17.19
CA MET A 280 -0.14 -9.40 16.85
C MET A 280 0.97 -9.17 17.88
N GLN A 281 0.65 -9.25 19.19
CA GLN A 281 1.67 -9.12 20.23
C GLN A 281 2.75 -10.20 20.09
N TYR A 282 2.34 -11.45 19.77
CA TYR A 282 3.31 -12.53 19.52
C TYR A 282 4.23 -12.22 18.34
N LEU A 283 3.71 -11.66 17.25
CA LEU A 283 4.52 -11.23 16.10
C LEU A 283 5.51 -10.12 16.48
N MET A 284 5.11 -9.19 17.34
CA MET A 284 5.96 -8.12 17.87
C MET A 284 7.07 -8.67 18.77
N ASP A 285 6.70 -9.47 19.78
CA ASP A 285 7.62 -10.01 20.78
C ASP A 285 8.72 -10.89 20.17
N ASN A 286 8.43 -11.54 19.05
CA ASN A 286 9.36 -12.43 18.36
C ASN A 286 10.04 -11.79 17.15
N GLY A 287 9.83 -10.48 16.91
CA GLY A 287 10.45 -9.73 15.84
C GLY A 287 9.87 -9.96 14.44
N TYR A 288 8.87 -10.83 14.29
CA TYR A 288 8.28 -11.14 12.99
C TYR A 288 7.60 -9.93 12.34
N LEU A 289 6.94 -9.07 13.13
CA LEU A 289 6.34 -7.84 12.58
C LEU A 289 7.42 -6.96 11.95
N LYS A 290 8.53 -6.74 12.66
CA LYS A 290 9.64 -5.91 12.16
C LYS A 290 10.28 -6.51 10.90
N ASP A 291 10.44 -7.83 10.85
CA ASP A 291 11.00 -8.54 9.69
C ASP A 291 10.07 -8.44 8.46
N ILE A 292 8.74 -8.56 8.66
CA ILE A 292 7.76 -8.35 7.60
C ILE A 292 7.90 -6.94 7.05
N LEU A 293 7.86 -5.92 7.92
CA LEU A 293 7.98 -4.52 7.53
C LEU A 293 9.32 -4.21 6.83
N ALA A 294 10.42 -4.86 7.28
CA ALA A 294 11.74 -4.70 6.68
C ALA A 294 11.79 -5.17 5.22
N THR A 295 10.99 -6.17 4.86
CA THR A 295 10.87 -6.65 3.47
C THR A 295 10.40 -5.52 2.53
N TYR A 296 9.67 -4.55 3.07
CA TYR A 296 9.10 -3.42 2.36
C TYR A 296 9.74 -2.06 2.69
N GLY A 297 10.82 -2.07 3.48
CA GLY A 297 11.53 -0.84 3.88
C GLY A 297 10.81 -0.01 4.97
N ALA A 298 9.83 -0.60 5.66
CA ALA A 298 8.98 0.07 6.65
C ALA A 298 9.28 -0.36 8.12
N GLN A 299 10.43 -0.99 8.38
CA GLN A 299 10.77 -1.56 9.70
C GLN A 299 10.75 -0.56 10.85
N ASP A 300 10.97 0.72 10.57
CA ASP A 300 11.01 1.77 11.59
C ASP A 300 9.61 2.19 12.05
N ALA A 301 8.57 1.79 11.32
CA ALA A 301 7.18 2.00 11.70
C ALA A 301 6.65 0.98 12.71
N ALA A 302 7.38 -0.12 12.96
CA ALA A 302 6.93 -1.21 13.83
C ALA A 302 6.67 -0.72 15.26
N LEU A 303 5.46 -0.98 15.77
CA LEU A 303 5.16 -0.88 17.20
C LEU A 303 5.66 -2.11 17.96
N THR A 304 5.81 -1.98 19.27
CA THR A 304 6.24 -3.07 20.19
C THR A 304 5.13 -3.57 21.09
N THR A 305 3.98 -2.90 21.08
CA THR A 305 2.81 -3.25 21.87
C THR A 305 1.56 -3.19 21.02
N ALA A 306 0.79 -4.27 20.98
CA ALA A 306 -0.49 -4.36 20.31
C ALA A 306 -1.61 -3.85 21.23
N GLU A 307 -1.83 -2.54 21.24
CA GLU A 307 -2.87 -1.92 22.06
C GLU A 307 -4.23 -2.05 21.37
N LEU A 308 -5.25 -2.37 22.16
CA LEU A 308 -6.64 -2.39 21.73
C LEU A 308 -7.26 -1.01 21.98
N ASN A 309 -7.75 -0.37 20.93
CA ASN A 309 -8.37 0.95 20.97
C ASN A 309 -7.51 1.93 21.79
N PRO A 310 -6.26 2.21 21.37
CA PRO A 310 -5.39 3.15 22.07
C PRO A 310 -5.97 4.57 22.04
N ALA A 311 -5.61 5.39 23.02
CA ALA A 311 -6.06 6.77 23.04
C ALA A 311 -5.69 7.52 21.75
N THR A 312 -6.65 8.20 21.16
CA THR A 312 -6.51 9.01 19.94
C THR A 312 -6.20 10.47 20.30
N ASN A 313 -5.68 11.22 19.32
CA ASN A 313 -5.35 12.64 19.48
C ASN A 313 -6.37 13.55 18.74
N ASP A 314 -7.40 12.99 18.15
CA ASP A 314 -8.51 13.63 17.42
C ASP A 314 -9.72 13.93 18.29
#